data_dfc02531c0a0e578d68e08d72b528d6a
#
_entry.id   dfc02531c0a0e578d68e08d72b528d6a
#
_cell.length_a   1.000
_cell.length_b   1.000
_cell.length_c   1.000
_cell.angle_alpha   90.00
_cell.angle_beta   90.00
_cell.angle_gamma   90.00
#
_symmetry.space_group_name_H-M   'P 1'
#
loop_
_entity.id
_entity.type
_entity.pdbx_description
1 polymer ?
#
loop_
_entity_poly.entity_id
_entity_poly.type
_entity_poly.pdbx_seq_one_letter_code
_entity_poly.pdbx_strand_id
1 'polypeptide(L)' 'MRYAVVIEDAGSNFSAYVPDLPGCVATGATVAETEVAIREAIEFHLDGLREDGS' A
#
# COMPACT_ATOMS: atom_id res chain seq x y z
N MET A 1 -10.71 4.86 -8.76
CA MET A 1 -10.84 5.31 -7.38
C MET A 1 -9.51 5.75 -6.82
N ARG A 2 -9.57 6.72 -5.94
CA ARG A 2 -8.35 7.24 -5.32
C ARG A 2 -8.34 6.90 -3.84
N TYR A 3 -7.18 6.49 -3.38
CA TYR A 3 -6.97 6.23 -1.95
C TYR A 3 -5.85 7.14 -1.45
N ALA A 4 -6.02 7.66 -0.27
CA ALA A 4 -4.97 8.40 0.39
C ALA A 4 -3.90 7.41 0.85
N VAL A 5 -2.64 7.73 0.58
CA VAL A 5 -1.52 6.90 0.98
C VAL A 5 -0.66 7.73 1.93
N VAL A 6 -0.35 7.17 3.08
CA VAL A 6 0.54 7.81 4.05
C VAL A 6 1.89 7.12 3.97
N ILE A 7 2.95 7.89 3.76
CA ILE A 7 4.31 7.37 3.72
C ILE A 7 5.09 7.98 4.88
N GLU A 8 5.75 7.14 5.64
CA GLU A 8 6.50 7.56 6.82
C GLU A 8 7.94 7.09 6.73
N ASP A 9 8.84 7.95 7.21
CA ASP A 9 10.25 7.60 7.34
C ASP A 9 10.41 6.75 8.61
N ALA A 10 10.82 5.50 8.44
CA ALA A 10 10.97 4.55 9.54
C ALA A 10 12.42 4.44 10.02
N GLY A 11 13.29 5.36 9.60
CA GLY A 11 14.69 5.40 10.01
C GLY A 11 15.60 4.78 8.97
N SER A 12 15.58 3.48 8.83
CA SER A 12 16.41 2.77 7.85
C SER A 12 15.69 2.52 6.53
N ASN A 13 14.38 2.72 6.50
CA ASN A 13 13.56 2.55 5.31
C ASN A 13 12.31 3.40 5.41
N PHE A 14 11.43 3.26 4.43
CA PHE A 14 10.13 3.94 4.43
C PHE A 14 9.02 2.92 4.53
N SER A 15 7.93 3.33 5.15
CA SER A 15 6.74 2.49 5.21
C SER A 15 5.54 3.30 4.72
N ALA A 16 4.56 2.59 4.18
CA ALA A 16 3.34 3.23 3.68
C ALA A 16 2.13 2.42 4.09
N TYR A 17 1.02 3.09 4.26
CA TYR A 17 -0.24 2.42 4.53
C TYR A 17 -1.39 3.22 3.93
N VAL A 18 -2.50 2.55 3.75
CA VAL A 18 -3.73 3.17 3.24
C VAL A 18 -4.77 3.14 4.35
N PRO A 19 -5.13 4.31 4.91
CA PRO A 19 -6.11 4.34 6.02
C PRO A 19 -7.45 3.70 5.68
N ASP A 20 -7.88 3.82 4.43
CA ASP A 20 -9.17 3.29 3.99
C ASP A 20 -9.16 1.78 3.76
N LEU A 21 -7.97 1.18 3.71
CA LEU A 21 -7.83 -0.26 3.45
C LEU A 21 -7.02 -0.89 4.58
N PRO A 22 -7.67 -1.31 5.66
CA PRO A 22 -6.97 -1.92 6.80
C PRO A 22 -6.14 -3.13 6.35
N GLY A 23 -4.91 -3.19 6.84
CA GLY A 23 -3.99 -4.26 6.47
C GLY A 23 -3.22 -4.02 5.17
N CYS A 24 -3.52 -2.95 4.46
CA CYS A 24 -2.80 -2.62 3.22
C CYS A 24 -1.58 -1.77 3.58
N VAL A 25 -0.43 -2.42 3.72
CA VAL A 25 0.82 -1.78 4.11
C VAL A 25 1.95 -2.26 3.21
N ALA A 26 2.98 -1.43 3.08
CA ALA A 26 4.15 -1.76 2.28
C ALA A 26 5.36 -1.04 2.82
N THR A 27 6.55 -1.51 2.44
CA THR A 27 7.81 -0.88 2.82
C THR A 27 8.71 -0.79 1.60
N GLY A 28 9.69 0.09 1.66
CA GLY A 28 10.67 0.24 0.60
C GLY A 28 11.89 1.02 1.09
N ALA A 29 12.99 0.91 0.36
CA ALA A 29 14.23 1.60 0.71
C ALA A 29 14.18 3.09 0.37
N THR A 30 13.31 3.48 -0.57
CA THR A 30 13.13 4.87 -0.97
C THR A 30 11.64 5.17 -1.05
N VAL A 31 11.31 6.47 -1.12
CA VAL A 31 9.91 6.88 -1.28
C VAL A 31 9.35 6.31 -2.59
N ALA A 32 10.13 6.38 -3.67
CA ALA A 32 9.68 5.87 -4.96
C ALA A 32 9.37 4.37 -4.92
N GLU A 33 10.25 3.59 -4.31
CA GLU A 33 10.03 2.15 -4.14
C GLU A 33 8.82 1.86 -3.28
N THR A 34 8.66 2.64 -2.22
CA THR A 34 7.53 2.48 -1.30
C THR A 34 6.22 2.79 -2.01
N GLU A 35 6.20 3.82 -2.86
CA GLU A 35 5.02 4.14 -3.65
C GLU A 35 4.62 3.01 -4.58
N VAL A 36 5.58 2.42 -5.27
CA VAL A 36 5.32 1.29 -6.16
C VAL A 36 4.80 0.10 -5.35
N ALA A 37 5.45 -0.17 -4.22
CA ALA A 37 5.06 -1.31 -3.37
C ALA A 37 3.63 -1.14 -2.82
N ILE A 38 3.27 0.06 -2.37
CA ILE A 38 1.93 0.26 -1.81
C ILE A 38 0.87 0.22 -2.90
N ARG A 39 1.21 0.68 -4.11
CA ARG A 39 0.29 0.60 -5.25
C ARG A 39 -0.01 -0.85 -5.60
N GLU A 40 1.02 -1.69 -5.64
CA GLU A 40 0.85 -3.10 -5.88
C GLU A 40 0.04 -3.77 -4.77
N ALA A 41 0.29 -3.36 -3.52
CA ALA A 41 -0.46 -3.89 -2.39
C ALA A 41 -1.95 -3.54 -2.50
N ILE A 42 -2.27 -2.33 -2.95
CA ILE A 42 -3.66 -1.92 -3.17
C ILE A 42 -4.32 -2.79 -4.23
N GLU A 43 -3.64 -2.98 -5.35
CA GLU A 43 -4.16 -3.81 -6.44
C GLU A 43 -4.41 -5.24 -5.98
N PHE A 44 -3.48 -5.78 -5.22
CA PHE A 44 -3.59 -7.13 -4.69
C PHE A 44 -4.77 -7.26 -3.72
N HIS A 45 -4.96 -6.24 -2.89
CA HIS A 45 -6.04 -6.22 -1.93
C HIS A 45 -7.40 -6.18 -2.64
N LEU A 46 -7.51 -5.34 -3.66
CA LEU A 46 -8.76 -5.22 -4.42
C LEU A 46 -9.05 -6.47 -5.23
N ASP A 47 -8.03 -7.10 -5.78
CA ASP A 47 -8.19 -8.35 -6.50
C ASP A 47 -8.73 -9.46 -5.59
N GLY A 48 -8.21 -9.52 -4.37
CA GLY A 48 -8.70 -10.48 -3.39
C GLY A 48 -10.17 -10.28 -3.08
N LEU A 49 -10.57 -9.02 -2.88
CA LEU A 49 -11.97 -8.70 -2.62
C LEU A 49 -12.85 -9.00 -3.83
N ARG A 50 -12.33 -8.76 -5.02
CA ARG A 50 -13.07 -9.01 -6.25
C ARG A 50 -13.30 -10.50 -6.47
N GLU A 51 -12.31 -11.31 -6.17
CA GLU A 51 -12.44 -12.76 -6.27
C GLU A 51 -13.51 -13.29 -5.33
N ASP A 52 -13.54 -12.76 -4.13
CA ASP A 52 -14.55 -13.15 -3.16
C ASP A 52 -15.96 -12.78 -3.61
N GLY A 53 -16.08 -11.71 -4.37
CA GLY A 53 -17.35 -11.21 -4.84
C GLY A 53 -17.86 -11.84 -6.12
N SER A 54 -17.04 -12.62 -6.78
CA SER A 54 -17.43 -13.19 -8.07
C SER A 54 -18.06 -14.56 -7.95
#